data_087d265260f72f831d414eb8d6e46016
#
_entry.id   087d265260f72f831d414eb8d6e46016
#
_cell.length_a   1.000
_cell.length_b   1.000
_cell.length_c   1.000
_cell.angle_alpha   90.00
_cell.angle_beta   90.00
_cell.angle_gamma   90.00
#
_symmetry.space_group_name_H-M   'P 1'
#
loop_
_entity.id
_entity.type
_entity.pdbx_description
1 polymer ?
#
loop_
_entity_poly.entity_id
_entity_poly.type
_entity_poly.pdbx_seq_one_letter_code
_entity_poly.pdbx_strand_id
1 'polypeptide(L)'
;VEVELRNSQHQNVFTYKENENKDKTVWAIEHDFMESSYSSLYKGIHAFLSANQDRKDLILGQRKPSVDESVTLSGNYGSQEFNELVLHAKQAKDLYLIVGPPGTGKTSYGMLNVLKEHLTDPNVSILLMAYTNRAVDEICSKLVENNLDFLRLGSNHECSPDYRK
;
A
#
# COMPACT_ATOMS: atom_id res chain seq x y z
N VAL A 1 30.82 -3.56 -27.73
CA VAL A 1 29.40 -3.32 -27.52
C VAL A 1 29.27 -1.94 -26.89
N GLU A 2 28.53 -1.06 -27.52
CA GLU A 2 28.26 0.29 -27.02
C GLU A 2 26.88 0.26 -26.35
N VAL A 3 26.85 0.60 -25.04
CA VAL A 3 25.59 0.66 -24.28
C VAL A 3 25.34 2.11 -23.92
N GLU A 4 24.25 2.66 -24.43
CA GLU A 4 23.80 4.00 -24.12
C GLU A 4 22.66 3.92 -23.12
N LEU A 5 22.87 4.44 -21.91
CA LEU A 5 21.85 4.53 -20.87
C LEU A 5 21.32 5.97 -20.83
N ARG A 6 20.06 6.15 -21.17
CA ARG A 6 19.37 7.43 -21.03
C ARG A 6 18.50 7.44 -19.80
N ASN A 7 18.81 8.28 -18.85
CA ASN A 7 17.92 8.59 -17.74
C ASN A 7 16.99 9.76 -18.17
N SER A 8 15.69 9.55 -18.08
CA SER A 8 14.68 10.51 -18.53
C SER A 8 14.64 11.82 -17.73
N GLN A 9 15.30 11.88 -16.58
CA GLN A 9 15.30 13.07 -15.71
C GLN A 9 16.62 13.85 -15.73
N HIS A 10 17.73 13.21 -16.02
CA HIS A 10 19.02 13.89 -16.19
C HIS A 10 19.70 13.26 -17.40
N GLN A 11 20.10 14.06 -18.38
CA GLN A 11 20.78 13.61 -19.61
C GLN A 11 22.23 13.15 -19.32
N ASN A 12 22.39 12.24 -18.39
CA ASN A 12 23.67 11.59 -18.18
C ASN A 12 23.73 10.38 -19.12
N VAL A 13 24.41 10.57 -20.22
CA VAL A 13 24.72 9.49 -21.16
C VAL A 13 26.02 8.84 -20.69
N PHE A 14 25.95 7.59 -20.28
CA PHE A 14 27.11 6.78 -19.99
C PHE A 14 27.38 5.91 -21.23
N THR A 15 28.52 6.16 -21.88
CA THR A 15 28.96 5.33 -23.00
C THR A 15 30.00 4.35 -22.49
N TYR A 16 29.70 3.07 -22.59
CA TYR A 16 30.66 1.99 -22.29
C TYR A 16 31.35 1.59 -23.59
N LYS A 17 32.68 1.73 -23.64
CA LYS A 17 33.52 1.18 -24.71
C LYS A 17 34.28 0.00 -24.17
N GLU A 18 34.08 -1.16 -24.80
CA GLU A 18 34.90 -2.33 -24.51
C GLU A 18 36.34 -2.04 -24.96
N ASN A 19 37.26 -1.88 -24.01
CA ASN A 19 38.66 -1.70 -24.30
C ASN A 19 39.30 -3.09 -24.52
N GLU A 20 39.88 -3.30 -25.68
CA GLU A 20 40.60 -4.54 -26.02
C GLU A 20 41.89 -4.76 -25.20
N ASN A 21 42.28 -3.83 -24.35
CA ASN A 21 43.45 -3.94 -23.49
C ASN A 21 43.07 -4.56 -22.11
N LYS A 22 43.67 -5.67 -21.88
CA LYS A 22 43.52 -6.73 -20.85
C LYS A 22 43.69 -6.33 -19.38
N ASP A 23 43.51 -5.11 -18.97
CA ASP A 23 43.39 -4.77 -17.56
C ASP A 23 41.95 -4.97 -17.14
N LYS A 24 41.73 -5.95 -16.24
CA LYS A 24 40.44 -6.43 -15.78
C LYS A 24 39.68 -5.38 -14.97
N THR A 25 39.26 -4.31 -15.59
CA THR A 25 38.24 -3.45 -15.01
C THR A 25 36.89 -4.04 -15.38
N VAL A 26 36.21 -4.64 -14.41
CA VAL A 26 34.87 -5.19 -14.57
C VAL A 26 33.90 -4.07 -14.21
N TRP A 27 33.10 -3.66 -15.19
CA TRP A 27 32.00 -2.71 -14.98
C TRP A 27 30.73 -3.51 -14.76
N ALA A 28 30.01 -3.20 -13.69
CA ALA A 28 28.68 -3.73 -13.44
C ALA A 28 27.65 -2.61 -13.63
N ILE A 29 26.55 -2.95 -14.30
CA ILE A 29 25.38 -2.08 -14.35
C ILE A 29 24.45 -2.56 -13.26
N GLU A 30 24.34 -1.79 -12.20
CA GLU A 30 23.35 -2.05 -11.16
C GLU A 30 22.09 -1.22 -11.43
N HIS A 31 20.95 -1.84 -11.20
CA HIS A 31 19.67 -1.16 -11.32
C HIS A 31 19.54 -0.19 -10.14
N ASP A 32 19.49 1.10 -10.41
CA ASP A 32 19.30 2.13 -9.38
C ASP A 32 17.85 2.17 -8.93
N PHE A 33 17.52 1.30 -7.96
CA PHE A 33 16.23 1.30 -7.27
C PHE A 33 16.16 2.30 -6.11
N MET A 34 17.27 2.96 -5.78
CA MET A 34 17.36 3.66 -4.49
C MET A 34 16.75 5.06 -4.50
N GLU A 35 16.80 5.81 -5.59
CA GLU A 35 16.37 7.21 -5.59
C GLU A 35 14.86 7.40 -5.39
N SER A 36 14.01 6.60 -6.00
CA SER A 36 12.55 6.78 -5.88
C SER A 36 12.02 6.44 -4.49
N SER A 37 12.56 5.39 -3.86
CA SER A 37 12.16 4.95 -2.52
C SER A 37 12.57 5.95 -1.45
N TYR A 38 13.81 6.49 -1.51
CA TYR A 38 14.27 7.50 -0.58
C TYR A 38 13.49 8.81 -0.69
N SER A 39 13.18 9.27 -1.90
CA SER A 39 12.34 10.45 -2.09
C SER A 39 10.99 10.32 -1.39
N SER A 40 10.35 9.16 -1.49
CA SER A 40 9.08 8.90 -0.80
C SER A 40 9.22 8.86 0.71
N LEU A 41 10.31 8.27 1.24
CA LEU A 41 10.60 8.25 2.67
C LEU A 41 10.84 9.66 3.22
N TYR A 42 11.66 10.47 2.54
CA TYR A 42 11.89 11.87 2.95
C TYR A 42 10.61 12.70 2.95
N LYS A 43 9.75 12.54 1.93
CA LYS A 43 8.43 13.18 1.90
C LYS A 43 7.55 12.74 3.05
N GLY A 44 7.57 11.46 3.38
CA GLY A 44 6.84 10.90 4.53
C GLY A 44 7.32 11.49 5.86
N ILE A 45 8.65 11.55 6.07
CA ILE A 45 9.24 12.16 7.27
C ILE A 45 8.88 13.66 7.36
N HIS A 46 9.01 14.39 6.25
CA HIS A 46 8.65 15.81 6.22
C HIS A 46 7.15 16.02 6.54
N ALA A 47 6.27 15.20 5.97
CA ALA A 47 4.84 15.25 6.27
C ALA A 47 4.55 14.96 7.75
N PHE A 48 5.23 13.96 8.34
CA PHE A 48 5.14 13.67 9.76
C PHE A 48 5.61 14.83 10.64
N LEU A 49 6.79 15.41 10.34
CA LEU A 49 7.32 16.55 11.09
C LEU A 49 6.41 17.78 11.00
N SER A 50 5.72 17.96 9.88
CA SER A 50 4.79 19.07 9.64
C SER A 50 3.37 18.79 10.17
N ALA A 51 3.06 17.56 10.59
CA ALA A 51 1.76 17.21 11.14
C ALA A 51 1.50 17.90 12.50
N ASN A 52 0.22 18.02 12.87
CA ASN A 52 -0.14 18.52 14.20
C ASN A 52 0.33 17.55 15.31
N GLN A 53 0.45 18.06 16.53
CA GLN A 53 0.99 17.31 17.66
C GLN A 53 0.13 16.08 18.00
N ASP A 54 -1.19 16.20 17.96
CA ASP A 54 -2.12 15.10 18.23
C ASP A 54 -1.89 13.90 17.29
N ARG A 55 -1.66 14.18 15.99
CA ARG A 55 -1.35 13.14 15.00
C ARG A 55 0.01 12.49 15.26
N LYS A 56 1.01 13.28 15.66
CA LYS A 56 2.33 12.77 16.05
C LYS A 56 2.23 11.87 17.27
N ASP A 57 1.51 12.29 18.28
CA ASP A 57 1.32 11.54 19.54
C ASP A 57 0.62 10.19 19.27
N LEU A 58 -0.37 10.17 18.37
CA LEU A 58 -1.00 8.93 17.95
C LEU A 58 -0.01 7.97 17.27
N ILE A 59 0.74 8.46 16.28
CA ILE A 59 1.69 7.64 15.49
C ILE A 59 2.84 7.13 16.38
N LEU A 60 3.30 7.94 17.33
CA LEU A 60 4.37 7.59 18.28
C LEU A 60 3.85 6.77 19.48
N GLY A 61 2.56 6.49 19.56
CA GLY A 61 1.97 5.75 20.69
C GLY A 61 1.92 6.53 22.00
N GLN A 62 2.09 7.85 21.96
CA GLN A 62 2.02 8.74 23.12
C GLN A 62 0.59 9.04 23.55
N ARG A 63 -0.37 8.84 22.64
CA ARG A 63 -1.80 8.79 22.98
C ARG A 63 -2.46 7.53 22.40
N LYS A 64 -3.51 7.09 23.05
CA LYS A 64 -4.32 5.95 22.55
C LYS A 64 -5.20 6.37 21.39
N PRO A 65 -5.51 5.45 20.44
CA PRO A 65 -6.54 5.67 19.43
C PRO A 65 -7.89 6.02 20.04
N SER A 66 -8.63 6.88 19.37
CA SER A 66 -9.99 7.24 19.77
C SER A 66 -10.97 6.17 19.30
N VAL A 67 -11.91 5.79 20.16
CA VAL A 67 -12.90 4.74 19.90
C VAL A 67 -14.30 5.27 20.19
N ASP A 68 -15.29 4.83 19.42
CA ASP A 68 -16.70 5.10 19.65
C ASP A 68 -17.44 3.79 19.98
N GLU A 69 -17.53 3.48 21.23
CA GLU A 69 -18.18 2.24 21.71
C GLU A 69 -19.70 2.19 21.44
N SER A 70 -20.32 3.31 21.06
CA SER A 70 -21.75 3.34 20.71
C SER A 70 -22.05 2.70 19.35
N VAL A 71 -21.03 2.53 18.51
CA VAL A 71 -21.15 1.95 17.18
C VAL A 71 -21.28 0.44 17.27
N THR A 72 -22.27 -0.11 16.55
CA THR A 72 -22.58 -1.54 16.49
C THR A 72 -22.43 -2.08 15.07
N LEU A 73 -22.34 -3.40 14.93
CA LEU A 73 -22.30 -4.05 13.61
C LEU A 73 -23.67 -4.00 12.93
N SER A 74 -23.63 -3.82 11.60
CA SER A 74 -24.80 -3.93 10.74
C SER A 74 -25.03 -5.36 10.24
N GLY A 75 -23.97 -6.19 10.20
CA GLY A 75 -23.98 -7.54 9.65
C GLY A 75 -23.34 -8.59 10.59
N ASN A 76 -23.31 -9.83 10.09
CA ASN A 76 -22.61 -10.95 10.72
C ASN A 76 -21.54 -11.48 9.75
N TYR A 77 -20.31 -11.63 10.24
CA TYR A 77 -19.11 -11.90 9.44
C TYR A 77 -18.53 -13.30 9.71
N GLY A 78 -19.38 -14.24 10.11
CA GLY A 78 -19.08 -15.66 10.23
C GLY A 78 -18.70 -16.07 11.65
N SER A 79 -17.43 -15.91 12.06
CA SER A 79 -17.00 -16.27 13.41
C SER A 79 -17.11 -15.11 14.39
N GLN A 80 -17.10 -15.42 15.68
CA GLN A 80 -17.08 -14.41 16.74
C GLN A 80 -15.82 -13.53 16.63
N GLU A 81 -14.67 -14.13 16.34
CA GLU A 81 -13.40 -13.39 16.21
C GLU A 81 -13.46 -12.38 15.06
N PHE A 82 -14.05 -12.74 13.91
CA PHE A 82 -14.25 -11.82 12.81
C PHE A 82 -15.27 -10.73 13.14
N ASN A 83 -16.33 -11.04 13.83
CA ASN A 83 -17.29 -10.03 14.28
C ASN A 83 -16.64 -9.02 15.23
N GLU A 84 -15.84 -9.47 16.19
CA GLU A 84 -15.10 -8.60 17.10
C GLU A 84 -14.08 -7.74 16.36
N LEU A 85 -13.32 -8.32 15.41
CA LEU A 85 -12.38 -7.59 14.56
C LEU A 85 -13.07 -6.47 13.78
N VAL A 86 -14.18 -6.78 13.11
CA VAL A 86 -14.93 -5.81 12.30
C VAL A 86 -15.58 -4.75 13.19
N LEU A 87 -16.09 -5.13 14.35
CA LEU A 87 -16.65 -4.19 15.33
C LEU A 87 -15.60 -3.19 15.80
N HIS A 88 -14.45 -3.66 16.24
CA HIS A 88 -13.39 -2.78 16.71
C HIS A 88 -12.85 -1.89 15.59
N ALA A 89 -12.74 -2.40 14.36
CA ALA A 89 -12.36 -1.60 13.20
C ALA A 89 -13.38 -0.49 12.91
N LYS A 90 -14.68 -0.79 13.03
CA LYS A 90 -15.75 0.19 12.82
C LYS A 90 -15.83 1.22 13.96
N GLN A 91 -15.54 0.83 15.18
CA GLN A 91 -15.50 1.71 16.34
C GLN A 91 -14.31 2.67 16.36
N ALA A 92 -13.22 2.32 15.68
CA ALA A 92 -12.02 3.15 15.65
C ALA A 92 -12.24 4.43 14.82
N LYS A 93 -11.95 5.59 15.43
CA LYS A 93 -12.12 6.91 14.77
C LYS A 93 -10.89 7.37 14.00
N ASP A 94 -9.70 6.90 14.37
CA ASP A 94 -8.45 7.42 13.82
C ASP A 94 -7.42 6.35 13.46
N LEU A 95 -7.29 5.28 14.23
CA LEU A 95 -6.33 4.21 13.97
C LEU A 95 -6.81 2.86 14.54
N TYR A 96 -6.75 1.83 13.71
CA TYR A 96 -6.91 0.44 14.12
C TYR A 96 -5.86 -0.44 13.43
N LEU A 97 -5.14 -1.25 14.18
CA LEU A 97 -4.09 -2.13 13.66
C LEU A 97 -4.52 -3.58 13.74
N ILE A 98 -4.54 -4.25 12.58
CA ILE A 98 -4.82 -5.69 12.48
C ILE A 98 -3.49 -6.42 12.28
N VAL A 99 -3.06 -7.16 13.29
CA VAL A 99 -1.83 -7.95 13.25
C VAL A 99 -2.16 -9.43 13.19
N GLY A 100 -1.47 -10.16 12.33
CA GLY A 100 -1.65 -11.60 12.21
C GLY A 100 -0.56 -12.23 11.33
N PRO A 101 -0.17 -13.48 11.60
CA PRO A 101 0.79 -14.22 10.76
C PRO A 101 0.33 -14.33 9.29
N PRO A 102 1.24 -14.67 8.36
CA PRO A 102 0.86 -15.03 6.99
C PRO A 102 -0.16 -16.17 6.99
N GLY A 103 -1.12 -16.12 6.06
CA GLY A 103 -2.15 -17.16 5.92
C GLY A 103 -3.35 -17.08 6.87
N THR A 104 -3.40 -16.15 7.82
CA THR A 104 -4.53 -16.01 8.76
C THR A 104 -5.78 -15.34 8.17
N GLY A 105 -5.80 -15.09 6.86
CA GLY A 105 -6.98 -14.50 6.20
C GLY A 105 -7.15 -13.00 6.37
N LYS A 106 -6.09 -12.25 6.76
CA LYS A 106 -6.17 -10.79 6.93
C LYS A 106 -6.76 -10.07 5.72
N THR A 107 -6.29 -10.39 4.52
CA THR A 107 -6.76 -9.78 3.27
C THR A 107 -8.07 -10.42 2.81
N SER A 108 -8.17 -11.75 2.85
CA SER A 108 -9.30 -12.49 2.28
C SER A 108 -10.58 -12.42 3.11
N TYR A 109 -10.48 -12.24 4.41
CA TYR A 109 -11.63 -12.18 5.33
C TYR A 109 -11.63 -10.90 6.16
N GLY A 110 -10.53 -10.59 6.85
CA GLY A 110 -10.45 -9.43 7.73
C GLY A 110 -10.74 -8.12 7.00
N MET A 111 -9.93 -7.78 5.99
CA MET A 111 -10.09 -6.56 5.21
C MET A 111 -11.45 -6.51 4.49
N LEU A 112 -11.87 -7.62 3.84
CA LEU A 112 -13.14 -7.65 3.11
C LEU A 112 -14.35 -7.45 4.01
N ASN A 113 -14.36 -8.04 5.19
CA ASN A 113 -15.47 -7.91 6.12
C ASN A 113 -15.53 -6.49 6.70
N VAL A 114 -14.38 -5.90 7.05
CA VAL A 114 -14.30 -4.48 7.43
C VAL A 114 -14.82 -3.58 6.32
N LEU A 115 -14.39 -3.84 5.06
CA LEU A 115 -14.84 -3.09 3.90
C LEU A 115 -16.37 -3.19 3.71
N LYS A 116 -16.93 -4.40 3.74
CA LYS A 116 -18.37 -4.64 3.60
C LYS A 116 -19.18 -3.91 4.68
N GLU A 117 -18.70 -3.94 5.91
CA GLU A 117 -19.35 -3.24 7.02
C GLU A 117 -19.36 -1.72 6.81
N HIS A 118 -18.24 -1.13 6.38
CA HIS A 118 -18.19 0.31 6.11
C HIS A 118 -19.02 0.73 4.88
N LEU A 119 -19.10 -0.13 3.85
CA LEU A 119 -19.92 0.13 2.66
C LEU A 119 -21.43 0.04 2.91
N THR A 120 -21.87 -0.34 4.10
CA THR A 120 -23.30 -0.22 4.49
C THR A 120 -23.75 1.24 4.56
N ASP A 121 -22.81 2.17 4.76
CA ASP A 121 -23.07 3.62 4.66
C ASP A 121 -22.74 4.11 3.25
N PRO A 122 -23.73 4.57 2.46
CA PRO A 122 -23.51 5.02 1.08
C PRO A 122 -22.66 6.30 0.96
N ASN A 123 -22.44 7.02 2.04
CA ASN A 123 -21.63 8.25 2.06
C ASN A 123 -20.14 7.99 2.33
N VAL A 124 -19.76 6.75 2.61
CA VAL A 124 -18.37 6.39 2.91
C VAL A 124 -17.58 6.18 1.63
N SER A 125 -16.42 6.81 1.53
CA SER A 125 -15.41 6.52 0.50
C SER A 125 -14.22 5.84 1.14
N ILE A 126 -13.78 4.70 0.58
CA ILE A 126 -12.73 3.87 1.15
C ILE A 126 -11.53 3.82 0.20
N LEU A 127 -10.34 4.12 0.71
CA LEU A 127 -9.09 3.97 -0.02
C LEU A 127 -8.34 2.73 0.48
N LEU A 128 -8.15 1.76 -0.42
CA LEU A 128 -7.32 0.58 -0.18
C LEU A 128 -5.93 0.80 -0.78
N MET A 129 -4.90 0.57 0.02
CA MET A 129 -3.52 0.79 -0.39
C MET A 129 -2.67 -0.44 -0.09
N ALA A 130 -1.71 -0.73 -0.98
CA ALA A 130 -0.70 -1.75 -0.75
C ALA A 130 0.65 -1.27 -1.28
N TYR A 131 1.72 -1.88 -0.78
CA TYR A 131 3.09 -1.47 -1.13
C TYR A 131 3.48 -1.86 -2.56
N THR A 132 2.93 -2.95 -3.10
CA THR A 132 3.27 -3.45 -4.44
C THR A 132 2.03 -3.52 -5.33
N ASN A 133 2.23 -3.34 -6.64
CA ASN A 133 1.16 -3.50 -7.64
C ASN A 133 0.52 -4.89 -7.58
N ARG A 134 1.32 -5.94 -7.36
CA ARG A 134 0.81 -7.30 -7.18
C ARG A 134 -0.15 -7.42 -6.01
N ALA A 135 0.17 -6.80 -4.87
CA ALA A 135 -0.73 -6.80 -3.71
C ALA A 135 -2.01 -5.99 -3.96
N VAL A 136 -1.92 -4.88 -4.71
CA VAL A 136 -3.11 -4.14 -5.16
C VAL A 136 -3.98 -5.01 -6.07
N ASP A 137 -3.38 -5.72 -7.03
CA ASP A 137 -4.12 -6.60 -7.95
C ASP A 137 -4.77 -7.77 -7.21
N GLU A 138 -4.13 -8.33 -6.18
CA GLU A 138 -4.73 -9.34 -5.30
C GLU A 138 -5.96 -8.80 -4.56
N ILE A 139 -5.88 -7.57 -4.05
CA ILE A 139 -7.04 -6.89 -3.46
C ILE A 139 -8.15 -6.71 -4.50
N CYS A 140 -7.82 -6.21 -5.70
CA CYS A 140 -8.79 -6.04 -6.79
C CYS A 140 -9.50 -7.37 -7.15
N SER A 141 -8.77 -8.49 -7.23
CA SER A 141 -9.35 -9.81 -7.45
C SER A 141 -10.39 -10.16 -6.39
N LYS A 142 -10.08 -9.88 -5.13
CA LYS A 142 -11.01 -10.14 -4.02
C LYS A 142 -12.26 -9.25 -4.07
N LEU A 143 -12.12 -8.01 -4.53
CA LEU A 143 -13.27 -7.12 -4.72
C LEU A 143 -14.19 -7.63 -5.84
N VAL A 144 -13.63 -8.06 -6.98
CA VAL A 144 -14.38 -8.67 -8.09
C VAL A 144 -15.11 -9.93 -7.66
N GLU A 145 -14.42 -10.86 -6.96
CA GLU A 145 -15.02 -12.09 -6.41
C GLU A 145 -16.22 -11.81 -5.51
N ASN A 146 -16.25 -10.64 -4.87
CA ASN A 146 -17.32 -10.23 -3.96
C ASN A 146 -18.32 -9.24 -4.57
N ASN A 147 -18.27 -9.00 -5.88
CA ASN A 147 -19.13 -8.07 -6.63
C ASN A 147 -19.13 -6.64 -6.04
N LEU A 148 -17.95 -6.16 -5.64
CA LEU A 148 -17.75 -4.81 -5.13
C LEU A 148 -17.16 -3.92 -6.24
N ASP A 149 -17.80 -2.79 -6.50
CA ASP A 149 -17.30 -1.81 -7.46
C ASP A 149 -16.12 -1.03 -6.90
N PHE A 150 -15.12 -0.79 -7.72
CA PHE A 150 -13.91 -0.05 -7.33
C PHE A 150 -13.26 0.66 -8.52
N LEU A 151 -12.40 1.62 -8.20
CA LEU A 151 -11.49 2.24 -9.16
C LEU A 151 -10.05 1.89 -8.77
N ARG A 152 -9.33 1.22 -9.70
CA ARG A 152 -7.90 0.95 -9.52
C ARG A 152 -7.08 2.14 -9.98
N LEU A 153 -6.24 2.66 -9.09
CA LEU A 153 -5.26 3.73 -9.37
C LEU A 153 -3.85 3.15 -9.37
N GLY A 154 -3.01 3.58 -10.32
CA GLY A 154 -1.62 3.16 -10.40
C GLY A 154 -1.09 3.13 -11.84
N SER A 155 0.14 2.60 -12.02
CA SER A 155 0.77 2.49 -13.33
C SER A 155 0.07 1.44 -14.21
N ASN A 156 -0.38 1.85 -15.40
CA ASN A 156 -1.04 0.95 -16.36
C ASN A 156 -0.11 -0.15 -16.88
N HIS A 157 1.20 0.06 -16.89
CA HIS A 157 2.17 -0.92 -17.40
C HIS A 157 2.38 -2.10 -16.45
N GLU A 158 2.14 -1.88 -15.16
CA GLU A 158 2.36 -2.87 -14.10
C GLU A 158 1.05 -3.45 -13.55
N CYS A 159 -0.09 -3.06 -14.14
CA CYS A 159 -1.40 -3.58 -13.80
C CYS A 159 -1.67 -4.89 -14.52
N SER A 160 -2.35 -5.83 -13.86
CA SER A 160 -2.87 -7.02 -14.53
C SER A 160 -3.76 -6.63 -15.73
N PRO A 161 -3.67 -7.34 -16.87
CA PRO A 161 -4.51 -7.08 -18.05
C PRO A 161 -6.00 -6.99 -17.72
N ASP A 162 -6.48 -7.76 -16.74
CA ASP A 162 -7.87 -7.86 -16.33
C ASP A 162 -8.42 -6.54 -15.73
N TYR A 163 -7.53 -5.64 -15.27
CA TYR A 163 -7.89 -4.36 -14.61
C TYR A 163 -7.44 -3.13 -15.40
N ARG A 164 -6.95 -3.34 -16.64
CA ARG A 164 -6.62 -2.22 -17.55
C ARG A 164 -7.91 -1.75 -18.22
N LYS A 165 -8.35 -0.56 -17.89
CA LYS A 165 -9.41 0.16 -18.60
C LYS A 165 -8.84 1.36 -19.31
#